data_dc058e0330e8acf980d81ddf2c9d18fe
#
_entry.id   dc058e0330e8acf980d81ddf2c9d18fe
#
_cell.length_a   1.000
_cell.length_b   1.000
_cell.length_c   1.000
_cell.angle_alpha   90.00
_cell.angle_beta   90.00
_cell.angle_gamma   90.00
#
_symmetry.space_group_name_H-M   'P 1'
#
loop_
_entity.id
_entity.type
_entity.pdbx_description
1 polymer ?
#
loop_
_entity_poly.entity_id
_entity_poly.type
_entity_poly.pdbx_seq_one_letter_code
_entity_poly.pdbx_strand_id
1 'polypeptide(L)'
;NYPSQSSNANVWITYGWMIDDISLTSTSNYVMQAIEANHGGWYTTPVSQGFSMQYMFKPLIQSAANPYKFELVAANQGAQTLNGARLNVEVFNDIGVLIHSDVSDTVNMAPFDTVVFSSLQTFDPAALGVYNINIWGSADSFPTTPITALTSIITDTIYGRDEDLAGGAWRVGRICGGL
;
A
#
# COMPACT_ATOMS: atom_id res chain seq x y z
N ASN A 1 44.42 -52.88 1.03
CA ASN A 1 43.57 -52.37 2.09
C ASN A 1 43.31 -50.91 1.87
N TYR A 2 42.26 -50.67 1.25
CA TYR A 2 41.79 -49.34 1.06
C TYR A 2 41.19 -48.86 2.37
N PRO A 3 41.66 -47.83 2.96
CA PRO A 3 40.94 -47.21 4.04
C PRO A 3 39.74 -46.49 3.44
N SER A 4 38.84 -47.29 2.98
CA SER A 4 37.63 -46.79 2.34
C SER A 4 36.81 -45.87 3.22
N GLN A 5 37.19 -45.81 4.44
CA GLN A 5 36.45 -45.05 5.43
C GLN A 5 36.77 -43.56 5.46
N SER A 6 37.96 -43.19 5.00
CA SER A 6 38.32 -41.82 4.89
C SER A 6 37.55 -41.08 3.81
N SER A 7 37.15 -41.79 2.80
CA SER A 7 36.38 -41.19 1.73
C SER A 7 34.95 -40.86 2.17
N ASN A 8 34.40 -41.65 3.03
CA ASN A 8 33.06 -41.41 3.49
C ASN A 8 32.96 -40.24 4.51
N ALA A 9 34.01 -40.08 5.30
CA ALA A 9 34.06 -38.94 6.18
C ALA A 9 34.16 -37.61 5.39
N ASN A 10 34.82 -37.64 4.26
CA ASN A 10 34.95 -36.44 3.44
C ASN A 10 33.68 -36.08 2.70
N VAL A 11 32.79 -37.02 2.46
CA VAL A 11 31.49 -36.73 1.86
C VAL A 11 30.62 -35.88 2.77
N TRP A 12 30.77 -36.04 4.06
CA TRP A 12 30.02 -35.22 5.04
C TRP A 12 30.62 -33.84 5.22
N ILE A 13 31.87 -33.66 4.91
CA ILE A 13 32.53 -32.34 5.00
C ILE A 13 32.20 -31.48 3.78
N THR A 14 31.79 -32.09 2.69
CA THR A 14 31.48 -31.39 1.44
C THR A 14 30.08 -30.72 1.46
N TYR A 15 29.27 -30.93 2.46
CA TYR A 15 28.06 -30.19 2.67
C TYR A 15 28.28 -28.91 3.51
N GLY A 16 29.45 -28.32 3.40
CA GLY A 16 29.69 -26.96 3.83
C GLY A 16 28.85 -26.02 2.98
N TRP A 17 28.38 -24.96 3.60
CA TRP A 17 27.73 -23.85 2.89
C TRP A 17 28.75 -23.27 1.92
N MET A 18 28.56 -23.52 0.65
CA MET A 18 29.30 -22.80 -0.40
C MET A 18 28.63 -21.45 -0.54
N ILE A 19 29.19 -20.44 0.08
CA ILE A 19 28.77 -19.05 -0.08
C ILE A 19 29.62 -18.52 -1.21
N ASP A 20 29.00 -18.34 -2.34
CA ASP A 20 29.59 -17.67 -3.50
C ASP A 20 28.99 -16.24 -3.54
N ASP A 21 29.84 -15.25 -3.77
CA ASP A 21 29.45 -13.85 -3.90
C ASP A 21 28.76 -13.22 -2.67
N ILE A 22 29.48 -13.04 -1.58
CA ILE A 22 29.03 -12.17 -0.48
C ILE A 22 29.22 -10.71 -0.89
N SER A 23 28.12 -10.00 -1.09
CA SER A 23 28.13 -8.55 -1.26
C SER A 23 27.67 -7.89 0.03
N LEU A 24 28.53 -7.02 0.61
CA LEU A 24 28.18 -6.18 1.73
C LEU A 24 27.93 -4.76 1.21
N THR A 25 26.67 -4.34 1.27
CA THR A 25 26.29 -2.96 0.93
C THR A 25 25.88 -2.21 2.20
N SER A 26 26.28 -0.95 2.30
CA SER A 26 25.82 -0.09 3.39
C SER A 26 24.35 0.28 3.17
N THR A 27 23.54 0.10 4.20
CA THR A 27 22.15 0.60 4.18
C THR A 27 22.17 2.13 4.26
N SER A 28 21.36 2.79 3.45
CA SER A 28 21.15 4.24 3.56
C SER A 28 20.60 4.59 4.94
N ASN A 29 20.97 5.76 5.47
CA ASN A 29 20.53 6.17 6.79
C ASN A 29 19.02 6.32 6.89
N TYR A 30 18.41 6.90 5.90
CA TYR A 30 16.97 7.18 5.86
C TYR A 30 16.36 6.63 4.57
N VAL A 31 15.49 5.66 4.69
CA VAL A 31 14.75 5.06 3.56
C VAL A 31 13.33 4.73 4.02
N MET A 32 12.36 5.40 3.47
CA MET A 32 10.96 5.06 3.64
C MET A 32 10.46 4.38 2.38
N GLN A 33 9.91 3.20 2.50
CA GLN A 33 9.31 2.44 1.40
C GLN A 33 7.81 2.36 1.59
N ALA A 34 7.04 2.82 0.60
CA ALA A 34 5.63 2.52 0.51
C ALA A 34 5.46 1.06 0.05
N ILE A 35 4.76 0.27 0.83
CA ILE A 35 4.49 -1.15 0.53
C ILE A 35 3.16 -1.27 -0.18
N GLU A 36 2.12 -0.64 0.38
CA GLU A 36 0.76 -0.70 -0.14
C GLU A 36 0.02 0.57 0.22
N ALA A 37 -0.81 1.04 -0.70
CA ALA A 37 -1.71 2.17 -0.49
C ALA A 37 -3.11 1.80 -0.96
N ASN A 38 -4.12 2.24 -0.23
CA ASN A 38 -5.51 2.01 -0.60
C ASN A 38 -6.42 3.20 -0.24
N HIS A 39 -7.60 3.22 -0.83
CA HIS A 39 -8.61 4.23 -0.56
C HIS A 39 -9.88 3.66 0.10
N GLY A 40 -9.79 2.43 0.62
CA GLY A 40 -10.89 1.75 1.31
C GLY A 40 -10.74 1.63 2.82
N GLY A 41 -9.58 1.93 3.37
CA GLY A 41 -9.31 1.81 4.80
C GLY A 41 -9.27 0.35 5.29
N TRP A 42 -8.50 -0.51 4.67
CA TRP A 42 -8.51 -1.97 4.94
C TRP A 42 -7.84 -2.36 6.24
N TYR A 43 -6.82 -1.64 6.66
CA TYR A 43 -5.96 -2.04 7.76
C TYR A 43 -6.44 -1.53 9.11
N THR A 44 -6.89 -0.29 9.15
CA THR A 44 -7.25 0.38 10.40
C THR A 44 -8.74 0.56 10.58
N THR A 45 -9.51 0.52 9.49
CA THR A 45 -10.95 0.72 9.53
C THR A 45 -11.68 -0.61 9.35
N PRO A 46 -12.42 -1.09 10.36
CA PRO A 46 -13.17 -2.34 10.27
C PRO A 46 -14.21 -2.36 9.15
N VAL A 47 -14.36 -3.50 8.49
CA VAL A 47 -15.39 -3.72 7.45
C VAL A 47 -16.79 -3.32 7.91
N SER A 48 -17.09 -3.56 9.18
CA SER A 48 -18.37 -3.20 9.78
C SER A 48 -18.69 -1.71 9.80
N GLN A 49 -17.67 -0.87 9.59
CA GLN A 49 -17.83 0.58 9.48
C GLN A 49 -17.98 1.08 8.05
N GLY A 50 -17.97 0.20 7.06
CA GLY A 50 -18.18 0.53 5.66
C GLY A 50 -16.99 1.16 4.93
N PHE A 51 -15.82 1.27 5.58
CA PHE A 51 -14.64 1.92 4.98
C PHE A 51 -13.62 0.96 4.37
N SER A 52 -13.79 -0.32 4.55
CA SER A 52 -12.76 -1.33 4.32
C SER A 52 -12.79 -1.95 2.94
N MET A 53 -13.45 -1.33 1.98
CA MET A 53 -13.49 -1.85 0.60
C MET A 53 -13.02 -0.79 -0.38
N GLN A 54 -12.03 -1.18 -1.16
CA GLN A 54 -11.57 -0.42 -2.29
C GLN A 54 -12.43 -0.73 -3.51
N TYR A 55 -13.11 0.27 -4.04
CA TYR A 55 -13.97 0.14 -5.21
C TYR A 55 -13.47 1.05 -6.32
N MET A 56 -13.25 0.47 -7.49
CA MET A 56 -12.98 1.27 -8.68
C MET A 56 -14.23 2.01 -9.15
N PHE A 57 -15.38 1.35 -9.08
CA PHE A 57 -16.67 1.94 -9.43
C PHE A 57 -17.58 1.98 -8.21
N LYS A 58 -18.09 3.14 -7.88
CA LYS A 58 -18.94 3.36 -6.71
C LYS A 58 -20.14 4.23 -7.07
N PRO A 59 -21.37 3.82 -6.72
CA PRO A 59 -22.55 4.67 -6.91
C PRO A 59 -22.49 5.90 -6.01
N LEU A 60 -22.85 7.06 -6.57
CA LEU A 60 -22.88 8.32 -5.81
C LEU A 60 -23.80 8.23 -4.60
N ILE A 61 -24.95 7.55 -4.72
CA ILE A 61 -25.92 7.39 -3.62
C ILE A 61 -25.34 6.64 -2.41
N GLN A 62 -24.22 5.92 -2.58
CA GLN A 62 -23.59 5.17 -1.52
C GLN A 62 -22.32 5.86 -1.01
N SER A 63 -21.89 6.95 -1.61
CA SER A 63 -20.64 7.62 -1.23
C SER A 63 -20.69 8.16 0.19
N ALA A 64 -21.78 8.78 0.58
CA ALA A 64 -21.96 9.33 1.93
C ALA A 64 -22.00 8.23 3.03
N ALA A 65 -22.58 7.06 2.71
CA ALA A 65 -22.61 5.93 3.64
C ALA A 65 -21.26 5.20 3.75
N ASN A 66 -20.47 5.27 2.69
CA ASN A 66 -19.16 4.63 2.58
C ASN A 66 -18.13 5.62 2.00
N PRO A 67 -17.78 6.69 2.72
CA PRO A 67 -16.77 7.63 2.24
C PRO A 67 -15.41 6.96 2.09
N TYR A 68 -14.52 7.56 1.34
CA TYR A 68 -13.14 7.06 1.20
C TYR A 68 -12.35 7.32 2.48
N LYS A 69 -11.63 6.30 2.92
CA LYS A 69 -10.62 6.37 3.96
C LYS A 69 -9.30 5.93 3.35
N PHE A 70 -8.29 6.76 3.44
CA PHE A 70 -7.00 6.49 2.79
C PHE A 70 -6.03 5.86 3.77
N GLU A 71 -5.28 4.86 3.31
CA GLU A 71 -4.28 4.17 4.11
C GLU A 71 -3.01 3.95 3.30
N LEU A 72 -1.88 3.97 4.01
CA LEU A 72 -0.56 3.65 3.50
C LEU A 72 0.13 2.72 4.48
N VAL A 73 0.57 1.57 4.00
CA VAL A 73 1.53 0.72 4.70
C VAL A 73 2.92 1.13 4.25
N ALA A 74 3.74 1.56 5.17
CA ALA A 74 5.12 1.92 4.87
C ALA A 74 6.10 1.27 5.83
N ALA A 75 7.30 0.95 5.33
CA ALA A 75 8.41 0.41 6.11
C ALA A 75 9.59 1.37 6.12
N ASN A 76 10.27 1.44 7.26
CA ASN A 76 11.57 2.08 7.36
C ASN A 76 12.65 1.06 7.00
N GLN A 77 13.21 1.17 5.81
CA GLN A 77 14.32 0.33 5.33
C GLN A 77 15.71 0.94 5.64
N GLY A 78 15.73 2.09 6.30
CA GLY A 78 16.94 2.79 6.66
C GLY A 78 17.55 2.33 7.98
N ALA A 79 18.78 2.76 8.23
CA ALA A 79 19.51 2.47 9.47
C ALA A 79 19.18 3.44 10.62
N GLN A 80 18.43 4.50 10.35
CA GLN A 80 18.07 5.54 11.32
C GLN A 80 16.56 5.67 11.47
N THR A 81 16.12 6.18 12.62
CA THR A 81 14.71 6.47 12.88
C THR A 81 14.19 7.57 11.96
N LEU A 82 13.07 7.33 11.31
CA LEU A 82 12.31 8.34 10.56
C LEU A 82 11.41 9.09 11.54
N ASN A 83 11.72 10.34 11.81
CA ASN A 83 10.91 11.19 12.67
C ASN A 83 9.80 11.86 11.87
N GLY A 84 8.62 11.99 12.48
CA GLY A 84 7.49 12.67 11.87
C GLY A 84 6.97 11.99 10.60
N ALA A 85 7.12 10.67 10.50
CA ALA A 85 6.62 9.90 9.35
C ALA A 85 5.10 9.98 9.30
N ARG A 86 4.54 10.21 8.10
CA ARG A 86 3.10 10.38 7.87
C ARG A 86 2.70 10.01 6.46
N LEU A 87 1.43 9.71 6.29
CA LEU A 87 0.72 9.63 5.02
C LEU A 87 0.36 11.04 4.54
N ASN A 88 0.42 11.26 3.23
CA ASN A 88 -0.17 12.42 2.56
C ASN A 88 -1.09 11.92 1.44
N VAL A 89 -2.19 12.61 1.23
CA VAL A 89 -3.20 12.31 0.22
C VAL A 89 -3.60 13.57 -0.51
N GLU A 90 -3.78 13.45 -1.82
CA GLU A 90 -4.42 14.43 -2.67
C GLU A 90 -5.39 13.74 -3.61
N VAL A 91 -6.58 14.32 -3.75
CA VAL A 91 -7.61 13.82 -4.67
C VAL A 91 -7.92 14.91 -5.70
N PHE A 92 -7.83 14.52 -6.96
CA PHE A 92 -8.11 15.38 -8.09
C PHE A 92 -9.36 14.88 -8.83
N ASN A 93 -10.14 15.80 -9.38
CA ASN A 93 -11.22 15.46 -10.28
C ASN A 93 -10.70 15.13 -11.69
N ASP A 94 -11.61 14.81 -12.61
CA ASP A 94 -11.33 14.42 -13.99
C ASP A 94 -10.61 15.50 -14.82
N ILE A 95 -10.74 16.77 -14.45
CA ILE A 95 -10.04 17.90 -15.10
C ILE A 95 -8.76 18.31 -14.37
N GLY A 96 -8.31 17.53 -13.38
CA GLY A 96 -7.06 17.75 -12.66
C GLY A 96 -7.11 18.85 -11.59
N VAL A 97 -8.28 19.25 -11.13
CA VAL A 97 -8.43 20.19 -10.01
C VAL A 97 -8.35 19.43 -8.67
N LEU A 98 -7.49 19.91 -7.77
CA LEU A 98 -7.40 19.40 -6.40
C LEU A 98 -8.69 19.70 -5.65
N ILE A 99 -9.38 18.68 -5.18
CA ILE A 99 -10.69 18.77 -4.49
C ILE A 99 -10.64 18.29 -3.04
N HIS A 100 -9.62 17.53 -2.67
CA HIS A 100 -9.41 17.08 -1.30
C HIS A 100 -7.92 16.89 -1.03
N SER A 101 -7.48 17.24 0.17
CA SER A 101 -6.13 16.98 0.65
C SER A 101 -6.20 16.66 2.14
N ASP A 102 -5.47 15.61 2.54
CA ASP A 102 -5.43 15.16 3.93
C ASP A 102 -4.08 14.54 4.28
N VAL A 103 -3.84 14.35 5.56
CA VAL A 103 -2.65 13.72 6.12
C VAL A 103 -3.05 12.74 7.22
N SER A 104 -2.12 11.88 7.64
CA SER A 104 -2.27 11.10 8.88
C SER A 104 -1.65 11.82 10.08
N ASP A 105 -1.86 11.26 11.28
CA ASP A 105 -1.00 11.52 12.41
C ASP A 105 0.45 11.16 12.09
N THR A 106 1.39 11.79 12.80
CA THR A 106 2.81 11.53 12.66
C THR A 106 3.26 10.43 13.60
N VAL A 107 4.18 9.57 13.13
CA VAL A 107 4.79 8.48 13.90
C VAL A 107 6.30 8.50 13.72
N ASN A 108 7.05 8.19 14.77
CA ASN A 108 8.47 7.93 14.66
C ASN A 108 8.67 6.44 14.38
N MET A 109 9.22 6.10 13.21
CA MET A 109 9.46 4.73 12.78
C MET A 109 10.90 4.35 13.05
N ALA A 110 11.12 3.39 13.97
CA ALA A 110 12.47 2.84 14.18
C ALA A 110 12.98 2.11 12.92
N PRO A 111 14.30 1.85 12.82
CA PRO A 111 14.81 1.02 11.73
C PRO A 111 14.07 -0.32 11.62
N PHE A 112 13.69 -0.68 10.40
CA PHE A 112 12.96 -1.91 10.05
C PHE A 112 11.51 -2.02 10.56
N ASP A 113 10.97 -0.97 11.17
CA ASP A 113 9.54 -0.92 11.51
C ASP A 113 8.67 -0.82 10.27
N THR A 114 7.48 -1.41 10.37
CA THR A 114 6.39 -1.25 9.41
C THR A 114 5.19 -0.65 10.12
N VAL A 115 4.62 0.41 9.55
CA VAL A 115 3.50 1.15 10.13
C VAL A 115 2.38 1.28 9.11
N VAL A 116 1.15 1.15 9.58
CA VAL A 116 -0.06 1.49 8.82
C VAL A 116 -0.50 2.89 9.20
N PHE A 117 -0.48 3.79 8.23
CA PHE A 117 -0.98 5.15 8.36
C PHE A 117 -2.40 5.22 7.83
N SER A 118 -3.26 5.97 8.51
CA SER A 118 -4.63 6.24 8.06
C SER A 118 -4.88 7.75 8.04
N SER A 119 -5.55 8.23 7.00
CA SER A 119 -5.92 9.64 6.87
C SER A 119 -6.77 10.11 8.06
N LEU A 120 -6.65 11.37 8.45
CA LEU A 120 -7.41 11.93 9.57
C LEU A 120 -8.88 12.08 9.21
N GLN A 121 -9.17 12.47 7.97
CA GLN A 121 -10.51 12.69 7.48
C GLN A 121 -10.92 11.63 6.46
N THR A 122 -12.19 11.55 6.21
CA THR A 122 -12.77 10.80 5.11
C THR A 122 -13.11 11.74 3.96
N PHE A 123 -13.10 11.23 2.73
CA PHE A 123 -13.51 11.95 1.55
C PHE A 123 -14.81 11.37 0.99
N ASP A 124 -15.83 12.21 0.84
CA ASP A 124 -17.10 11.85 0.23
C ASP A 124 -17.23 12.58 -1.12
N PRO A 125 -17.18 11.86 -2.26
CA PRO A 125 -17.37 12.45 -3.57
C PRO A 125 -18.77 13.06 -3.73
N ALA A 126 -18.84 14.31 -4.16
CA ALA A 126 -20.10 15.03 -4.31
C ALA A 126 -20.71 14.96 -5.72
N ALA A 127 -19.98 14.41 -6.70
CA ALA A 127 -20.41 14.38 -8.09
C ALA A 127 -20.00 13.08 -8.80
N LEU A 128 -20.66 12.78 -9.91
CA LEU A 128 -20.23 11.73 -10.83
C LEU A 128 -18.94 12.13 -11.51
N GLY A 129 -18.07 11.16 -11.80
CA GLY A 129 -16.83 11.40 -12.53
C GLY A 129 -15.67 10.54 -12.06
N VAL A 130 -14.49 10.82 -12.62
CA VAL A 130 -13.24 10.15 -12.30
C VAL A 130 -12.51 10.93 -11.23
N TYR A 131 -12.06 10.24 -10.21
CA TYR A 131 -11.28 10.78 -9.10
C TYR A 131 -9.90 10.13 -9.10
N ASN A 132 -8.86 10.94 -9.32
CA ASN A 132 -7.48 10.51 -9.27
C ASN A 132 -6.91 10.79 -7.89
N ILE A 133 -6.41 9.75 -7.23
CA ILE A 133 -5.99 9.77 -5.83
C ILE A 133 -4.49 9.53 -5.79
N ASN A 134 -3.75 10.48 -5.25
CA ASN A 134 -2.31 10.37 -5.03
C ASN A 134 -2.05 10.13 -3.55
N ILE A 135 -1.30 9.07 -3.23
CA ILE A 135 -0.94 8.68 -1.86
C ILE A 135 0.58 8.53 -1.79
N TRP A 136 1.20 9.18 -0.79
CA TRP A 136 2.63 9.02 -0.53
C TRP A 136 2.98 9.21 0.94
N GLY A 137 4.12 8.68 1.34
CA GLY A 137 4.68 8.87 2.67
C GLY A 137 5.72 10.00 2.70
N SER A 138 5.82 10.70 3.81
CA SER A 138 6.88 11.67 4.07
C SER A 138 7.35 11.59 5.51
N ALA A 139 8.56 12.08 5.78
CA ALA A 139 9.12 12.23 7.13
C ALA A 139 9.97 13.50 7.19
N ASP A 140 10.26 14.02 8.41
CA ASP A 140 10.87 15.35 8.60
C ASP A 140 12.25 15.50 7.95
N SER A 141 13.03 14.43 7.87
CA SER A 141 14.41 14.47 7.37
C SER A 141 14.63 13.65 6.12
N PHE A 142 13.55 13.32 5.41
CA PHE A 142 13.63 12.39 4.28
C PHE A 142 12.79 12.87 3.09
N PRO A 143 13.25 12.65 1.85
CA PRO A 143 12.43 12.85 0.69
C PRO A 143 11.20 11.95 0.72
N THR A 144 10.12 12.39 0.12
CA THR A 144 8.86 11.65 0.02
C THR A 144 9.05 10.31 -0.69
N THR A 145 8.22 9.32 -0.35
CA THR A 145 8.14 8.09 -1.15
C THR A 145 7.64 8.42 -2.56
N PRO A 146 7.84 7.52 -3.53
CA PRO A 146 7.12 7.62 -4.80
C PRO A 146 5.61 7.73 -4.55
N ILE A 147 4.92 8.48 -5.41
CA ILE A 147 3.47 8.62 -5.36
C ILE A 147 2.85 7.32 -5.87
N THR A 148 1.94 6.75 -5.08
CA THR A 148 1.02 5.70 -5.54
C THR A 148 -0.23 6.38 -6.09
N ALA A 149 -0.46 6.27 -7.38
CA ALA A 149 -1.63 6.81 -8.04
C ALA A 149 -2.73 5.74 -8.12
N LEU A 150 -3.89 6.06 -7.60
CA LEU A 150 -5.09 5.22 -7.64
C LEU A 150 -6.19 5.97 -8.39
N THR A 151 -7.17 5.24 -8.90
CA THR A 151 -8.30 5.84 -9.58
C THR A 151 -9.59 5.24 -9.05
N SER A 152 -10.58 6.08 -8.80
CA SER A 152 -11.95 5.65 -8.50
C SER A 152 -12.95 6.41 -9.36
N ILE A 153 -14.00 5.75 -9.78
CA ILE A 153 -15.02 6.28 -10.68
C ILE A 153 -16.36 6.30 -9.93
N ILE A 154 -16.89 7.48 -9.75
CA ILE A 154 -18.23 7.66 -9.17
C ILE A 154 -19.25 7.60 -10.30
N THR A 155 -20.14 6.61 -10.20
CA THR A 155 -21.17 6.32 -11.18
C THR A 155 -22.56 6.60 -10.62
N ASP A 156 -23.57 6.61 -11.48
CA ASP A 156 -24.95 6.72 -11.06
C ASP A 156 -25.47 5.39 -10.43
N THR A 157 -25.17 4.26 -11.05
CA THR A 157 -25.77 2.97 -10.68
C THR A 157 -24.79 1.79 -10.61
N ILE A 158 -23.56 1.92 -11.13
CA ILE A 158 -22.62 0.80 -11.25
C ILE A 158 -21.77 0.67 -9.98
N TYR A 159 -21.68 -0.56 -9.49
CA TYR A 159 -20.84 -0.95 -8.37
C TYR A 159 -19.86 -2.02 -8.83
N GLY A 160 -18.58 -1.81 -8.67
CA GLY A 160 -17.55 -2.78 -9.09
C GLY A 160 -16.24 -2.59 -8.37
N ARG A 161 -15.55 -3.71 -8.09
CA ARG A 161 -14.31 -3.77 -7.33
C ARG A 161 -13.07 -4.00 -8.18
N ASP A 162 -13.20 -4.23 -9.48
CA ASP A 162 -12.05 -4.60 -10.30
C ASP A 162 -11.11 -3.41 -10.51
N GLU A 163 -9.94 -3.50 -9.89
CA GLU A 163 -8.85 -2.55 -10.05
C GLU A 163 -7.84 -3.00 -11.10
N ASP A 164 -7.83 -4.27 -11.46
CA ASP A 164 -6.82 -4.85 -12.33
C ASP A 164 -7.40 -5.35 -13.64
N LEU A 165 -7.66 -4.45 -14.55
CA LEU A 165 -7.96 -4.78 -15.93
C LEU A 165 -6.71 -5.22 -16.73
N ALA A 166 -5.51 -5.03 -16.18
CA ALA A 166 -4.25 -5.37 -16.83
C ALA A 166 -3.79 -6.82 -16.61
N GLY A 167 -4.32 -7.51 -15.63
CA GLY A 167 -3.88 -8.83 -15.18
C GLY A 167 -4.54 -10.06 -15.82
N GLY A 168 -5.43 -9.91 -16.76
CA GLY A 168 -5.91 -11.02 -17.62
C GLY A 168 -6.69 -12.14 -16.92
N ALA A 169 -7.06 -12.01 -15.68
CA ALA A 169 -7.92 -12.97 -15.00
C ALA A 169 -9.32 -12.37 -14.79
N TRP A 170 -10.21 -12.64 -15.70
CA TRP A 170 -11.64 -12.39 -15.53
C TRP A 170 -12.13 -13.13 -14.29
N ARG A 171 -12.07 -12.51 -13.16
CA ARG A 171 -12.97 -12.85 -12.07
C ARG A 171 -14.20 -11.98 -12.25
N VAL A 172 -15.18 -12.52 -12.91
CA VAL A 172 -16.54 -11.96 -12.88
C VAL A 172 -16.92 -11.84 -11.41
N GLY A 173 -16.71 -10.67 -10.83
CA GLY A 173 -17.28 -10.33 -9.54
C GLY A 173 -18.78 -10.60 -9.68
N ARG A 174 -19.33 -11.40 -8.78
CA ARG A 174 -20.79 -11.61 -8.76
C ARG A 174 -21.43 -10.24 -8.75
N ILE A 175 -22.13 -9.92 -9.84
CA ILE A 175 -23.10 -8.86 -9.83
C ILE A 175 -24.11 -9.29 -8.77
N CYS A 176 -24.03 -8.74 -7.59
CA CYS A 176 -25.10 -8.87 -6.62
C CYS A 176 -26.26 -8.01 -7.15
N GLY A 177 -27.06 -8.60 -8.05
CA GLY A 177 -28.37 -8.10 -8.36
C GLY A 177 -29.22 -8.26 -7.11
N GLY A 178 -29.31 -7.22 -6.31
CA GLY A 178 -30.32 -7.07 -5.30
C GLY A 178 -31.56 -6.47 -5.96
N LEU A 179 -32.65 -7.19 -5.91
CA LEU A 179 -34.02 -6.70 -6.14
C LEU A 179 -34.39 -5.70 -5.05
#